data_6b3cefb342ccbd93641162cd124198a3
#
_entry.id   6b3cefb342ccbd93641162cd124198a3
#
_cell.length_a   1.000
_cell.length_b   1.000
_cell.length_c   1.000
_cell.angle_alpha   90.00
_cell.angle_beta   90.00
_cell.angle_gamma   90.00
#
_symmetry.space_group_name_H-M   'P 1'
#
loop_
_entity.id
_entity.type
_entity.pdbx_description
1 polymer ?
#
loop_
_entity_poly.entity_id
_entity_poly.type
_entity_poly.pdbx_seq_one_letter_code
_entity_poly.pdbx_strand_id
1 'polypeptide(L)'
;MANFLSISPQQPNKADISGFTKDQKKAYEELIKFIDSPFDAKDYKRALVGAAGTGKTFLVKALILNSKMSYSIIGLAAPTHKACRVLGESIRIAGIKANTIQSDLGLRLNFDIDKFDPSNPPFDPKGKIKIEKYKLYIVDESSMINRGLCMFLEKTCVTHQCKIIYIGDGSQLAPVGEKYSSTFRGTKTCTLNQIVRQGDDNPVSYLLELLRYDIVHKTYKFLAHIQKIKEQFNADYTKGYQVCSPKDFNDIVYNNFNDEALTTNVDYAKVISYTNANVSMWNKFIRNSIIAESDKSILTKNDLIISYVTIVNEFNDCIIKNSEEYIIHDIQNYVDSRYDKQGLKGFQVRFQAIHGGEITLPLFILDHTDAYTIQRYVQISNSMIEAAKLARANIRAEKWRSYYSFKEYCLLLVNIMTPNSKNVFARSLDYGFALTAHKSQGSTFDTSLVDVNDIVFDKYGQPYADAEEVNRRLYVACSRCRNKLYLKFGK
;
A
#
# COMPACT_ATOMS: atom_id res chain seq x y z
N MET A 1 43.70 1.93 32.01
CA MET A 1 43.60 2.19 30.55
C MET A 1 43.01 0.99 29.89
N ALA A 2 41.73 1.00 29.59
CA ALA A 2 41.05 -0.09 28.92
C ALA A 2 41.07 0.18 27.40
N ASN A 3 41.73 -0.70 26.68
CA ASN A 3 41.75 -0.70 25.20
C ASN A 3 40.35 -0.97 24.65
N PHE A 4 39.67 0.05 24.17
CA PHE A 4 38.55 -0.11 23.28
C PHE A 4 39.08 -0.57 21.92
N LEU A 5 39.05 -1.87 21.67
CA LEU A 5 39.22 -2.41 20.35
C LEU A 5 38.04 -1.92 19.47
N SER A 6 38.35 -1.02 18.55
CA SER A 6 37.41 -0.62 17.48
C SER A 6 37.17 -1.83 16.60
N ILE A 7 36.04 -2.50 16.81
CA ILE A 7 35.52 -3.49 15.86
C ILE A 7 35.09 -2.70 14.62
N SER A 8 35.94 -2.66 13.62
CA SER A 8 35.54 -2.22 12.27
C SER A 8 34.43 -3.16 11.79
N PRO A 9 33.29 -2.66 11.32
CA PRO A 9 32.25 -3.53 10.78
C PRO A 9 32.84 -4.32 9.61
N GLN A 10 32.92 -5.63 9.78
CA GLN A 10 33.29 -6.55 8.70
C GLN A 10 32.35 -6.29 7.54
N GLN A 11 32.88 -5.94 6.36
CA GLN A 11 32.06 -5.90 5.14
C GLN A 11 31.47 -7.29 4.95
N PRO A 12 30.13 -7.41 4.79
CA PRO A 12 29.50 -8.69 4.57
C PRO A 12 30.08 -9.32 3.29
N ASN A 13 30.17 -10.65 3.27
CA ASN A 13 30.65 -11.41 2.12
C ASN A 13 29.90 -11.00 0.85
N LYS A 14 30.63 -10.85 -0.24
CA LYS A 14 30.04 -10.59 -1.56
C LYS A 14 28.95 -11.61 -1.85
N ALA A 15 27.86 -11.15 -2.47
CA ALA A 15 26.77 -12.05 -2.89
C ALA A 15 27.23 -12.94 -4.04
N ASP A 16 26.98 -14.25 -3.93
CA ASP A 16 27.15 -15.19 -5.02
C ASP A 16 26.06 -14.97 -6.09
N ILE A 17 26.47 -14.79 -7.33
CA ILE A 17 25.63 -14.60 -8.51
C ILE A 17 25.65 -15.79 -9.47
N SER A 18 26.29 -16.92 -9.10
CA SER A 18 26.41 -18.10 -9.96
C SER A 18 25.05 -18.68 -10.34
N GLY A 19 24.09 -18.65 -9.40
CA GLY A 19 22.72 -19.10 -9.58
C GLY A 19 21.80 -18.15 -10.35
N PHE A 20 22.27 -17.00 -10.83
CA PHE A 20 21.44 -16.07 -11.58
C PHE A 20 21.02 -16.64 -12.94
N THR A 21 19.76 -16.38 -13.32
CA THR A 21 19.26 -16.65 -14.68
C THR A 21 19.98 -15.76 -15.70
N LYS A 22 19.81 -16.07 -17.00
CA LYS A 22 20.38 -15.23 -18.07
C LYS A 22 19.92 -13.77 -17.97
N ASP A 23 18.64 -13.56 -17.73
CA ASP A 23 18.07 -12.21 -17.59
C ASP A 23 18.62 -11.50 -16.36
N GLN A 24 18.73 -12.20 -15.24
CA GLN A 24 19.28 -11.65 -14.01
C GLN A 24 20.77 -11.30 -14.17
N LYS A 25 21.58 -12.14 -14.82
CA LYS A 25 23.01 -11.86 -15.11
C LYS A 25 23.16 -10.60 -15.95
N LYS A 26 22.39 -10.51 -17.04
CA LYS A 26 22.42 -9.33 -17.93
C LYS A 26 22.02 -8.06 -17.18
N ALA A 27 20.91 -8.12 -16.42
CA ALA A 27 20.42 -6.99 -15.61
C ALA A 27 21.45 -6.58 -14.54
N TYR A 28 22.08 -7.55 -13.87
CA TYR A 28 23.11 -7.31 -12.87
C TYR A 28 24.33 -6.61 -13.48
N GLU A 29 24.85 -7.09 -14.60
CA GLU A 29 26.01 -6.51 -15.27
C GLU A 29 25.75 -5.06 -15.73
N GLU A 30 24.56 -4.79 -16.24
CA GLU A 30 24.16 -3.43 -16.65
C GLU A 30 24.03 -2.51 -15.45
N LEU A 31 23.31 -2.95 -14.41
CA LEU A 31 23.04 -2.13 -13.23
C LEU A 31 24.28 -1.90 -12.37
N ILE A 32 25.20 -2.89 -12.23
CA ILE A 32 26.43 -2.69 -11.46
C ILE A 32 27.35 -1.70 -12.16
N LYS A 33 27.46 -1.75 -13.51
CA LYS A 33 28.18 -0.74 -14.31
C LYS A 33 27.58 0.66 -14.11
N PHE A 34 26.26 0.76 -14.13
CA PHE A 34 25.56 2.02 -13.86
C PHE A 34 25.82 2.53 -12.44
N ILE A 35 25.79 1.66 -11.43
CA ILE A 35 26.06 2.03 -10.03
C ILE A 35 27.48 2.57 -9.90
N ASP A 36 28.46 1.87 -10.43
CA ASP A 36 29.89 2.17 -10.28
C ASP A 36 30.40 3.32 -11.20
N SER A 37 29.62 3.75 -12.21
CA SER A 37 29.98 4.87 -13.08
C SER A 37 29.89 6.21 -12.36
N PRO A 38 30.55 7.30 -12.82
CA PRO A 38 30.29 8.66 -12.33
C PRO A 38 28.82 9.08 -12.52
N PHE A 39 28.37 10.08 -11.75
CA PHE A 39 27.06 10.68 -11.95
C PHE A 39 27.01 11.46 -13.26
N ASP A 40 25.93 11.25 -14.03
CA ASP A 40 25.62 12.04 -15.23
C ASP A 40 24.16 12.48 -15.16
N ALA A 41 23.91 13.78 -15.19
CA ALA A 41 22.56 14.36 -15.13
C ALA A 41 21.68 14.00 -16.34
N LYS A 42 22.25 13.51 -17.44
CA LYS A 42 21.51 13.02 -18.61
C LYS A 42 21.24 11.50 -18.55
N ASP A 43 21.95 10.77 -17.68
CA ASP A 43 21.87 9.31 -17.57
C ASP A 43 21.93 8.84 -16.11
N TYR A 44 21.07 9.40 -15.26
CA TYR A 44 21.05 9.19 -13.80
C TYR A 44 20.05 8.14 -13.31
N LYS A 45 19.24 7.54 -14.19
CA LYS A 45 18.18 6.61 -13.79
C LYS A 45 18.14 5.32 -14.60
N ARG A 46 17.76 4.23 -13.94
CA ARG A 46 17.50 2.91 -14.51
C ARG A 46 16.20 2.35 -13.95
N ALA A 47 15.63 1.38 -14.66
CA ALA A 47 14.50 0.59 -14.16
C ALA A 47 14.83 -0.90 -14.21
N LEU A 48 14.47 -1.63 -13.14
CA LEU A 48 14.47 -3.08 -13.07
C LEU A 48 13.02 -3.55 -13.02
N VAL A 49 12.53 -4.09 -14.12
CA VAL A 49 11.13 -4.48 -14.27
C VAL A 49 11.02 -6.00 -14.38
N GLY A 50 10.04 -6.58 -13.71
CA GLY A 50 9.76 -8.00 -13.80
C GLY A 50 8.53 -8.38 -12.97
N ALA A 51 7.89 -9.48 -13.31
CA ALA A 51 6.76 -10.02 -12.58
C ALA A 51 7.12 -10.42 -11.14
N ALA A 52 6.09 -10.67 -10.32
CA ALA A 52 6.31 -11.29 -9.01
C ALA A 52 7.04 -12.63 -9.16
N GLY A 53 8.03 -12.90 -8.31
CA GLY A 53 8.80 -14.16 -8.36
C GLY A 53 9.96 -14.20 -9.36
N THR A 54 10.27 -13.11 -10.09
CA THR A 54 11.44 -13.05 -10.99
C THR A 54 12.76 -12.75 -10.27
N GLY A 55 12.75 -12.58 -8.94
CA GLY A 55 13.96 -12.39 -8.13
C GLY A 55 14.50 -10.96 -8.12
N LYS A 56 13.67 -9.94 -8.39
CA LYS A 56 14.08 -8.52 -8.35
C LYS A 56 14.79 -8.14 -7.06
N THR A 57 14.20 -8.44 -5.92
CA THR A 57 14.75 -8.09 -4.60
C THR A 57 16.06 -8.83 -4.31
N PHE A 58 16.19 -10.09 -4.76
CA PHE A 58 17.43 -10.86 -4.64
C PHE A 58 18.55 -10.23 -5.46
N LEU A 59 18.26 -9.82 -6.71
CA LEU A 59 19.20 -9.12 -7.57
C LEU A 59 19.63 -7.78 -6.96
N VAL A 60 18.71 -7.01 -6.40
CA VAL A 60 19.00 -5.73 -5.72
C VAL A 60 19.92 -5.94 -4.52
N LYS A 61 19.64 -6.96 -3.70
CA LYS A 61 20.53 -7.31 -2.59
C LYS A 61 21.95 -7.60 -3.06
N ALA A 62 22.11 -8.38 -4.15
CA ALA A 62 23.41 -8.67 -4.73
C ALA A 62 24.08 -7.41 -5.29
N LEU A 63 23.34 -6.49 -5.92
CA LEU A 63 23.88 -5.20 -6.38
C LEU A 63 24.44 -4.38 -5.22
N ILE A 64 23.71 -4.28 -4.11
CA ILE A 64 24.14 -3.54 -2.92
C ILE A 64 25.41 -4.18 -2.33
N LEU A 65 25.42 -5.49 -2.12
CA LEU A 65 26.54 -6.22 -1.51
C LEU A 65 27.80 -6.20 -2.35
N ASN A 66 27.66 -6.17 -3.68
CA ASN A 66 28.78 -6.23 -4.62
C ASN A 66 29.21 -4.85 -5.15
N SER A 67 28.44 -3.78 -4.86
CA SER A 67 28.81 -2.42 -5.26
C SER A 67 30.05 -1.93 -4.49
N LYS A 68 30.78 -0.99 -5.07
CA LYS A 68 31.91 -0.31 -4.41
C LYS A 68 31.47 0.80 -3.46
N MET A 69 30.15 1.05 -3.34
CA MET A 69 29.62 2.15 -2.52
C MET A 69 29.54 1.76 -1.05
N SER A 70 29.79 2.73 -0.17
CA SER A 70 29.47 2.59 1.25
C SER A 70 27.94 2.50 1.44
N TYR A 71 27.48 1.63 2.34
CA TYR A 71 26.05 1.48 2.65
C TYR A 71 25.41 2.76 3.18
N SER A 72 26.19 3.64 3.83
CA SER A 72 25.68 4.92 4.37
C SER A 72 25.20 5.90 3.29
N ILE A 73 25.63 5.73 2.04
CA ILE A 73 25.26 6.59 0.91
C ILE A 73 24.28 5.89 -0.06
N ILE A 74 23.73 4.73 0.35
CA ILE A 74 22.68 4.02 -0.41
C ILE A 74 21.35 4.21 0.34
N GLY A 75 20.35 4.77 -0.34
CA GLY A 75 18.99 4.88 0.15
C GLY A 75 18.11 3.76 -0.42
N LEU A 76 17.28 3.17 0.45
CA LEU A 76 16.22 2.26 0.06
C LEU A 76 14.86 2.90 0.35
N ALA A 77 13.95 2.85 -0.60
CA ALA A 77 12.63 3.43 -0.43
C ALA A 77 11.51 2.63 -1.10
N ALA A 78 10.30 2.90 -0.63
CA ALA A 78 9.07 2.45 -1.27
C ALA A 78 7.95 3.48 -1.05
N PRO A 79 6.83 3.42 -1.82
CA PRO A 79 5.73 4.37 -1.69
C PRO A 79 4.95 4.27 -0.37
N THR A 80 4.93 3.09 0.26
CA THR A 80 4.14 2.81 1.48
C THR A 80 5.00 2.24 2.60
N HIS A 81 4.56 2.42 3.84
CA HIS A 81 5.24 1.84 5.01
C HIS A 81 5.29 0.31 4.96
N LYS A 82 4.20 -0.33 4.51
CA LYS A 82 4.14 -1.80 4.35
C LYS A 82 5.19 -2.30 3.35
N ALA A 83 5.31 -1.65 2.20
CA ALA A 83 6.33 -1.98 1.21
C ALA A 83 7.76 -1.73 1.73
N CYS A 84 7.99 -0.65 2.50
CA CYS A 84 9.28 -0.39 3.16
C CYS A 84 9.66 -1.52 4.13
N ARG A 85 8.70 -2.00 4.93
CA ARG A 85 8.93 -3.12 5.85
C ARG A 85 9.33 -4.38 5.10
N VAL A 86 8.55 -4.79 4.09
CA VAL A 86 8.83 -5.98 3.27
C VAL A 86 10.19 -5.89 2.58
N LEU A 87 10.52 -4.72 2.02
CA LEU A 87 11.81 -4.46 1.39
C LEU A 87 12.96 -4.58 2.41
N GLY A 88 12.82 -3.95 3.59
CA GLY A 88 13.81 -4.00 4.66
C GLY A 88 14.07 -5.42 5.16
N GLU A 89 13.00 -6.20 5.39
CA GLU A 89 13.08 -7.61 5.79
C GLU A 89 13.72 -8.51 4.74
N SER A 90 13.50 -8.22 3.47
CA SER A 90 14.07 -9.00 2.36
C SER A 90 15.55 -8.70 2.13
N ILE A 91 15.96 -7.44 2.24
CA ILE A 91 17.36 -7.01 2.05
C ILE A 91 18.22 -7.37 3.26
N ARG A 92 17.79 -7.05 4.49
CA ARG A 92 18.47 -7.35 5.76
C ARG A 92 19.99 -7.08 5.74
N ILE A 93 20.38 -5.88 5.31
CA ILE A 93 21.77 -5.42 5.35
C ILE A 93 21.91 -4.44 6.51
N ALA A 94 22.85 -4.71 7.44
CA ALA A 94 23.13 -3.81 8.55
C ALA A 94 23.52 -2.40 8.07
N GLY A 95 22.92 -1.38 8.68
CA GLY A 95 23.15 0.02 8.31
C GLY A 95 22.29 0.57 7.17
N ILE A 96 21.47 -0.27 6.51
CA ILE A 96 20.51 0.17 5.50
C ILE A 96 19.08 0.00 6.02
N LYS A 97 18.31 1.09 6.03
CA LYS A 97 16.89 1.11 6.41
C LYS A 97 16.05 1.58 5.24
N ALA A 98 14.96 0.88 4.97
CA ALA A 98 13.99 1.32 3.98
C ALA A 98 13.05 2.40 4.59
N ASN A 99 12.86 3.49 3.87
CA ASN A 99 11.99 4.60 4.25
C ASN A 99 10.93 4.84 3.19
N THR A 100 9.85 5.57 3.55
CA THR A 100 8.94 6.05 2.50
C THR A 100 9.61 7.18 1.71
N ILE A 101 9.31 7.24 0.40
CA ILE A 101 9.83 8.28 -0.50
C ILE A 101 9.50 9.67 0.06
N GLN A 102 8.28 9.85 0.57
CA GLN A 102 7.82 11.10 1.16
C GLN A 102 8.67 11.51 2.36
N SER A 103 8.99 10.55 3.24
CA SER A 103 9.87 10.80 4.39
C SER A 103 11.27 11.24 3.98
N ASP A 104 11.84 10.63 2.95
CA ASP A 104 13.20 10.96 2.50
C ASP A 104 13.27 12.27 1.70
N LEU A 105 12.15 12.66 1.09
CA LEU A 105 11.97 13.97 0.45
C LEU A 105 11.59 15.08 1.45
N GLY A 106 11.36 14.76 2.72
CA GLY A 106 10.90 15.72 3.73
C GLY A 106 9.51 16.28 3.44
N LEU A 107 8.66 15.49 2.76
CA LEU A 107 7.33 15.91 2.35
C LEU A 107 6.31 15.70 3.47
N ARG A 108 5.40 16.66 3.61
CA ARG A 108 4.15 16.52 4.37
C ARG A 108 2.98 16.79 3.45
N LEU A 109 1.80 16.32 3.83
CA LEU A 109 0.57 16.67 3.11
C LEU A 109 0.44 18.20 3.02
N ASN A 110 0.22 18.69 1.82
CA ASN A 110 -0.11 20.10 1.60
C ASN A 110 -1.54 20.35 2.10
N PHE A 111 -1.66 21.33 2.98
CA PHE A 111 -2.90 21.68 3.64
C PHE A 111 -3.72 22.75 2.91
N ASP A 112 -3.40 23.05 1.64
CA ASP A 112 -4.19 23.95 0.81
C ASP A 112 -5.38 23.20 0.19
N ILE A 113 -6.54 23.35 0.81
CA ILE A 113 -7.78 22.66 0.41
C ILE A 113 -8.28 23.07 -0.98
N ASP A 114 -7.98 24.27 -1.44
CA ASP A 114 -8.45 24.75 -2.75
C ASP A 114 -7.73 24.02 -3.90
N LYS A 115 -6.61 23.36 -3.60
CA LYS A 115 -5.83 22.52 -4.52
C LYS A 115 -5.84 21.05 -4.13
N PHE A 116 -6.64 20.68 -3.12
CA PHE A 116 -6.64 19.32 -2.60
C PHE A 116 -7.43 18.40 -3.52
N ASP A 117 -6.72 17.53 -4.23
CA ASP A 117 -7.28 16.36 -4.90
C ASP A 117 -7.09 15.15 -4.00
N PRO A 118 -8.18 14.52 -3.49
CA PRO A 118 -8.08 13.32 -2.65
C PRO A 118 -7.37 12.15 -3.32
N SER A 119 -7.40 12.07 -4.66
CA SER A 119 -6.74 11.03 -5.45
C SER A 119 -5.25 11.32 -5.68
N ASN A 120 -4.84 12.56 -5.52
CA ASN A 120 -3.47 13.02 -5.71
C ASN A 120 -3.13 14.13 -4.70
N PRO A 121 -3.00 13.80 -3.42
CA PRO A 121 -2.75 14.79 -2.37
C PRO A 121 -1.46 15.56 -2.66
N PRO A 122 -1.51 16.90 -2.69
CA PRO A 122 -0.32 17.69 -2.89
C PRO A 122 0.62 17.57 -1.67
N PHE A 123 1.93 17.57 -1.94
CA PHE A 123 2.96 17.50 -0.93
C PHE A 123 3.78 18.79 -0.92
N ASP A 124 4.06 19.31 0.27
CA ASP A 124 4.98 20.43 0.49
C ASP A 124 6.27 19.94 1.16
N PRO A 125 7.44 20.41 0.72
CA PRO A 125 8.69 20.13 1.41
C PRO A 125 8.76 20.96 2.69
N LYS A 126 8.56 20.30 3.85
CA LYS A 126 8.62 20.96 5.18
C LYS A 126 9.65 20.34 6.11
N GLY A 127 10.20 19.19 5.73
CA GLY A 127 11.21 18.48 6.49
C GLY A 127 12.60 18.59 5.85
N LYS A 128 13.59 18.05 6.55
CA LYS A 128 14.94 17.91 6.00
C LYS A 128 14.95 16.86 4.90
N ILE A 129 15.47 17.20 3.73
CA ILE A 129 15.65 16.28 2.60
C ILE A 129 16.79 15.33 2.95
N LYS A 130 16.47 14.03 3.13
CA LYS A 130 17.47 13.00 3.47
C LYS A 130 18.22 12.49 2.23
N ILE A 131 17.65 12.70 1.01
CA ILE A 131 18.26 12.28 -0.25
C ILE A 131 19.63 12.95 -0.48
N GLU A 132 19.89 14.13 0.09
CA GLU A 132 21.18 14.85 0.00
C GLU A 132 22.40 14.00 0.38
N LYS A 133 22.23 13.03 1.28
CA LYS A 133 23.31 12.14 1.75
C LYS A 133 23.52 10.91 0.84
N TYR A 134 22.57 10.60 -0.04
CA TYR A 134 22.64 9.40 -0.87
C TYR A 134 23.33 9.68 -2.22
N LYS A 135 24.03 8.70 -2.73
CA LYS A 135 24.59 8.66 -4.10
C LYS A 135 23.87 7.65 -4.99
N LEU A 136 23.19 6.70 -4.38
CA LEU A 136 22.30 5.73 -5.03
C LEU A 136 21.01 5.68 -4.24
N TYR A 137 19.89 5.80 -4.93
CA TYR A 137 18.55 5.71 -4.36
C TYR A 137 17.76 4.62 -5.08
N ILE A 138 17.40 3.57 -4.37
CA ILE A 138 16.70 2.40 -4.89
C ILE A 138 15.27 2.47 -4.43
N VAL A 139 14.32 2.42 -5.36
CA VAL A 139 12.90 2.62 -5.10
C VAL A 139 12.14 1.39 -5.55
N ASP A 140 11.61 0.63 -4.59
CA ASP A 140 10.76 -0.53 -4.87
C ASP A 140 9.29 -0.13 -5.01
N GLU A 141 8.46 -1.03 -5.58
CA GLU A 141 7.04 -0.80 -5.91
C GLU A 141 6.83 0.54 -6.66
N SER A 142 7.77 0.90 -7.52
CA SER A 142 7.80 2.21 -8.18
C SER A 142 6.66 2.42 -9.18
N SER A 143 5.94 1.37 -9.59
CA SER A 143 4.71 1.47 -10.39
C SER A 143 3.60 2.30 -9.72
N MET A 144 3.63 2.42 -8.39
CA MET A 144 2.64 3.16 -7.59
C MET A 144 2.94 4.66 -7.47
N ILE A 145 4.08 5.13 -7.98
CA ILE A 145 4.51 6.53 -7.82
C ILE A 145 3.80 7.40 -8.86
N ASN A 146 3.00 8.37 -8.39
CA ASN A 146 2.35 9.32 -9.29
C ASN A 146 3.34 10.29 -9.93
N ARG A 147 2.92 10.91 -11.03
CA ARG A 147 3.75 11.79 -11.84
C ARG A 147 4.35 12.94 -11.02
N GLY A 148 3.56 13.58 -10.14
CA GLY A 148 4.03 14.72 -9.35
C GLY A 148 5.17 14.31 -8.40
N LEU A 149 5.01 13.21 -7.67
CA LEU A 149 6.03 12.68 -6.77
C LEU A 149 7.27 12.19 -7.54
N CYS A 150 7.07 11.54 -8.70
CA CYS A 150 8.17 11.11 -9.57
C CYS A 150 9.02 12.31 -10.03
N MET A 151 8.38 13.36 -10.56
CA MET A 151 9.09 14.57 -11.01
C MET A 151 9.85 15.25 -9.87
N PHE A 152 9.25 15.36 -8.68
CA PHE A 152 9.92 15.95 -7.53
C PHE A 152 11.10 15.12 -7.04
N LEU A 153 10.95 13.78 -6.99
CA LEU A 153 12.03 12.85 -6.66
C LEU A 153 13.20 12.97 -7.65
N GLU A 154 12.91 12.92 -8.95
CA GLU A 154 13.93 13.01 -9.99
C GLU A 154 14.69 14.33 -9.94
N LYS A 155 13.97 15.46 -9.79
CA LYS A 155 14.58 16.79 -9.63
C LYS A 155 15.50 16.82 -8.40
N THR A 156 15.04 16.30 -7.27
CA THR A 156 15.84 16.25 -6.03
C THR A 156 17.10 15.41 -6.20
N CYS A 157 16.97 14.23 -6.81
CA CYS A 157 18.11 13.35 -7.06
C CYS A 157 19.15 13.98 -8.01
N VAL A 158 18.72 14.66 -9.05
CA VAL A 158 19.62 15.39 -9.97
C VAL A 158 20.36 16.51 -9.21
N THR A 159 19.64 17.29 -8.41
CA THR A 159 20.23 18.38 -7.60
C THR A 159 21.33 17.89 -6.66
N HIS A 160 21.15 16.70 -6.05
CA HIS A 160 22.12 16.13 -5.10
C HIS A 160 23.08 15.09 -5.72
N GLN A 161 23.11 14.97 -7.05
CA GLN A 161 23.95 14.02 -7.78
C GLN A 161 23.76 12.57 -7.28
N CYS A 162 22.50 12.18 -7.13
CA CYS A 162 22.07 10.86 -6.67
C CYS A 162 21.49 10.07 -7.85
N LYS A 163 21.98 8.86 -8.10
CA LYS A 163 21.43 7.96 -9.12
C LYS A 163 20.16 7.28 -8.61
N ILE A 164 19.25 6.92 -9.51
CA ILE A 164 18.00 6.23 -9.15
C ILE A 164 17.93 4.88 -9.85
N ILE A 165 17.51 3.85 -9.11
CA ILE A 165 17.05 2.58 -9.67
C ILE A 165 15.60 2.38 -9.23
N TYR A 166 14.68 2.42 -10.20
CA TYR A 166 13.30 2.07 -10.02
C TYR A 166 13.11 0.57 -10.15
N ILE A 167 12.40 -0.04 -9.19
CA ILE A 167 12.06 -1.46 -9.20
C ILE A 167 10.54 -1.58 -9.24
N GLY A 168 10.02 -2.47 -10.09
CA GLY A 168 8.58 -2.68 -10.14
C GLY A 168 8.15 -3.76 -11.11
N ASP A 169 6.85 -3.80 -11.32
CA ASP A 169 6.21 -4.74 -12.24
C ASP A 169 5.35 -3.95 -13.23
N GLY A 170 5.71 -4.02 -14.50
CA GLY A 170 5.01 -3.32 -15.57
C GLY A 170 3.58 -3.81 -15.83
N SER A 171 3.20 -4.97 -15.27
CA SER A 171 1.85 -5.52 -15.35
C SER A 171 0.93 -5.08 -14.21
N GLN A 172 1.48 -4.44 -13.16
CA GLN A 172 0.69 -3.91 -12.07
C GLN A 172 -0.09 -2.65 -12.47
N LEU A 173 -0.96 -2.20 -11.57
CA LEU A 173 -1.74 -0.97 -11.74
C LEU A 173 -0.85 0.26 -11.71
N ALA A 174 -1.16 1.21 -12.58
CA ALA A 174 -0.62 2.56 -12.49
C ALA A 174 -1.21 3.31 -11.28
N PRO A 175 -0.64 4.46 -10.88
CA PRO A 175 -1.22 5.30 -9.85
C PRO A 175 -2.67 5.69 -10.20
N VAL A 176 -3.49 5.86 -9.16
CA VAL A 176 -4.90 6.25 -9.34
C VAL A 176 -5.00 7.54 -10.15
N GLY A 177 -5.82 7.53 -11.21
CA GLY A 177 -5.99 8.66 -12.11
C GLY A 177 -4.92 8.78 -13.20
N GLU A 178 -3.94 7.88 -13.27
CA GLU A 178 -2.92 7.85 -14.31
C GLU A 178 -3.05 6.57 -15.16
N LYS A 179 -2.86 6.71 -16.47
CA LYS A 179 -2.92 5.56 -17.39
C LYS A 179 -1.65 4.71 -17.36
N TYR A 180 -0.50 5.31 -17.05
CA TYR A 180 0.81 4.64 -17.06
C TYR A 180 1.66 5.16 -15.90
N SER A 181 2.53 4.30 -15.37
CA SER A 181 3.54 4.73 -14.40
C SER A 181 4.58 5.64 -15.06
N SER A 182 4.81 6.81 -14.47
CA SER A 182 5.81 7.78 -14.94
C SER A 182 7.25 7.29 -14.72
N THR A 183 7.49 6.36 -13.79
CA THR A 183 8.83 5.88 -13.41
C THR A 183 9.51 5.05 -14.50
N PHE A 184 8.73 4.35 -15.33
CA PHE A 184 9.28 3.50 -16.40
C PHE A 184 9.35 4.22 -17.74
N ARG A 185 8.59 5.31 -17.91
CA ARG A 185 8.55 6.03 -19.18
C ARG A 185 9.84 6.80 -19.45
N GLY A 186 10.51 6.51 -20.56
CA GLY A 186 11.77 7.16 -20.93
C GLY A 186 12.96 6.77 -20.04
N THR A 187 12.85 5.68 -19.27
CA THR A 187 13.91 5.14 -18.44
C THR A 187 14.49 3.88 -19.08
N LYS A 188 15.82 3.77 -19.17
CA LYS A 188 16.48 2.54 -19.63
C LYS A 188 16.12 1.40 -18.67
N THR A 189 15.58 0.32 -19.23
CA THR A 189 14.93 -0.75 -18.46
C THR A 189 15.62 -2.09 -18.65
N CYS A 190 16.00 -2.72 -17.54
CA CYS A 190 16.39 -4.13 -17.46
C CYS A 190 15.13 -4.95 -17.13
N THR A 191 14.81 -5.92 -17.98
CA THR A 191 13.59 -6.74 -17.80
C THR A 191 13.94 -8.15 -17.37
N LEU A 192 13.28 -8.65 -16.31
CA LEU A 192 13.36 -10.02 -15.87
C LEU A 192 12.08 -10.77 -16.29
N ASN A 193 12.22 -11.68 -17.25
CA ASN A 193 11.09 -12.44 -17.79
C ASN A 193 10.92 -13.80 -17.11
N GLN A 194 12.05 -14.40 -16.67
CA GLN A 194 12.04 -15.74 -16.12
C GLN A 194 11.60 -15.73 -14.64
N ILE A 195 10.57 -16.49 -14.32
CA ILE A 195 10.15 -16.74 -12.94
C ILE A 195 11.14 -17.73 -12.31
N VAL A 196 11.69 -17.38 -11.14
CA VAL A 196 12.80 -18.13 -10.48
C VAL A 196 12.33 -18.89 -9.26
N ARG A 197 11.05 -18.87 -8.90
CA ARG A 197 10.54 -19.66 -7.79
C ARG A 197 10.74 -21.15 -8.08
N GLN A 198 11.91 -21.69 -7.66
CA GLN A 198 12.20 -23.12 -7.76
C GLN A 198 11.12 -23.87 -6.97
N GLY A 199 10.50 -24.87 -7.61
CA GLY A 199 9.51 -25.74 -6.97
C GLY A 199 8.15 -25.10 -6.72
N ASP A 200 7.79 -24.00 -7.40
CA ASP A 200 6.44 -23.47 -7.31
C ASP A 200 5.51 -24.27 -8.23
N ASP A 201 4.96 -25.34 -7.66
CA ASP A 201 3.91 -26.18 -8.26
C ASP A 201 2.52 -25.54 -8.18
N ASN A 202 2.45 -24.21 -7.88
CA ASN A 202 1.20 -23.51 -7.72
C ASN A 202 0.55 -23.18 -9.08
N PRO A 203 -0.60 -23.79 -9.41
CA PRO A 203 -1.33 -23.52 -10.65
C PRO A 203 -1.71 -22.06 -10.87
N VAL A 204 -1.74 -21.24 -9.81
CA VAL A 204 -1.99 -19.80 -9.91
C VAL A 204 -0.94 -19.11 -10.78
N SER A 205 0.29 -19.64 -10.87
CA SER A 205 1.34 -19.07 -11.72
C SER A 205 0.92 -19.02 -13.20
N TYR A 206 0.22 -20.05 -13.67
CA TYR A 206 -0.31 -20.08 -15.04
C TYR A 206 -1.41 -19.01 -15.25
N LEU A 207 -2.29 -18.82 -14.28
CA LEU A 207 -3.30 -17.75 -14.36
C LEU A 207 -2.66 -16.35 -14.48
N LEU A 208 -1.56 -16.12 -13.75
CA LEU A 208 -0.83 -14.87 -13.84
C LEU A 208 -0.13 -14.69 -15.20
N GLU A 209 0.29 -15.77 -15.84
CA GLU A 209 0.82 -15.72 -17.21
C GLU A 209 -0.26 -15.33 -18.23
N LEU A 210 -1.45 -15.93 -18.12
CA LEU A 210 -2.57 -15.55 -18.96
C LEU A 210 -2.93 -14.07 -18.78
N LEU A 211 -2.97 -13.57 -17.56
CA LEU A 211 -3.26 -12.16 -17.29
C LEU A 211 -2.19 -11.23 -17.86
N ARG A 212 -0.90 -11.56 -17.74
CA ARG A 212 0.16 -10.78 -18.40
C ARG A 212 0.04 -10.76 -19.90
N TYR A 213 -0.30 -11.91 -20.50
CA TYR A 213 -0.60 -11.97 -21.92
C TYR A 213 -1.78 -11.07 -22.28
N ASP A 214 -2.88 -11.15 -21.52
CA ASP A 214 -4.10 -10.38 -21.75
C ASP A 214 -3.87 -8.86 -21.61
N ILE A 215 -3.02 -8.43 -20.69
CA ILE A 215 -2.63 -7.01 -20.52
C ILE A 215 -1.97 -6.49 -21.80
N VAL A 216 -1.02 -7.24 -22.36
CA VAL A 216 -0.27 -6.83 -23.56
C VAL A 216 -1.12 -6.85 -24.81
N HIS A 217 -1.96 -7.89 -24.97
CA HIS A 217 -2.72 -8.13 -26.20
C HIS A 217 -4.17 -7.66 -26.10
N LYS A 218 -4.61 -7.15 -24.93
CA LYS A 218 -5.99 -6.67 -24.66
C LYS A 218 -7.05 -7.76 -24.94
N THR A 219 -6.75 -8.98 -24.53
CA THR A 219 -7.62 -10.16 -24.67
C THR A 219 -8.19 -10.58 -23.31
N TYR A 220 -8.97 -11.66 -23.27
CA TYR A 220 -9.63 -12.20 -22.07
C TYR A 220 -9.40 -13.72 -21.95
N LYS A 221 -8.20 -14.20 -22.25
CA LYS A 221 -7.83 -15.61 -22.13
C LYS A 221 -7.95 -16.12 -20.69
N PHE A 222 -7.62 -15.29 -19.71
CA PHE A 222 -7.81 -15.61 -18.30
C PHE A 222 -9.30 -15.91 -18.01
N LEU A 223 -10.22 -15.02 -18.39
CA LEU A 223 -11.65 -15.24 -18.15
C LEU A 223 -12.16 -16.47 -18.88
N ALA A 224 -11.74 -16.69 -20.13
CA ALA A 224 -12.09 -17.88 -20.89
C ALA A 224 -11.56 -19.17 -20.24
N HIS A 225 -10.37 -19.12 -19.65
CA HIS A 225 -9.77 -20.25 -18.94
C HIS A 225 -10.55 -20.60 -17.67
N ILE A 226 -10.84 -19.65 -16.79
CA ILE A 226 -11.55 -19.89 -15.54
C ILE A 226 -13.04 -20.24 -15.74
N GLN A 227 -13.61 -19.95 -16.91
CA GLN A 227 -14.94 -20.44 -17.27
C GLN A 227 -14.95 -21.95 -17.56
N LYS A 228 -13.86 -22.48 -18.13
CA LYS A 228 -13.73 -23.88 -18.52
C LYS A 228 -13.17 -24.74 -17.39
N ILE A 229 -12.09 -24.29 -16.76
CA ILE A 229 -11.38 -25.00 -15.68
C ILE A 229 -11.72 -24.32 -14.37
N LYS A 230 -12.63 -24.95 -13.60
CA LYS A 230 -13.15 -24.35 -12.37
C LYS A 230 -12.22 -24.47 -11.19
N GLU A 231 -11.35 -25.46 -11.19
CA GLU A 231 -10.38 -25.66 -10.12
C GLU A 231 -9.13 -26.37 -10.61
N GLN A 232 -8.03 -26.04 -9.99
CA GLN A 232 -6.76 -26.73 -10.17
C GLN A 232 -5.91 -26.55 -8.92
N PHE A 233 -5.49 -27.64 -8.31
CA PHE A 233 -4.63 -27.69 -7.14
C PHE A 233 -3.39 -28.55 -7.41
N ASN A 234 -2.32 -28.33 -6.66
CA ASN A 234 -1.20 -29.25 -6.59
C ASN A 234 -1.60 -30.55 -5.90
N ALA A 235 -0.70 -31.55 -5.90
CA ALA A 235 -1.01 -32.92 -5.46
C ALA A 235 -1.47 -33.02 -3.98
N ASP A 236 -1.01 -32.13 -3.11
CA ASP A 236 -1.33 -32.10 -1.67
C ASP A 236 -2.45 -31.10 -1.32
N TYR A 237 -3.05 -30.46 -2.30
CA TYR A 237 -4.11 -29.46 -2.13
C TYR A 237 -3.73 -28.25 -1.27
N THR A 238 -2.44 -27.97 -1.11
CA THR A 238 -1.95 -26.80 -0.37
C THR A 238 -1.91 -25.55 -1.21
N LYS A 239 -1.78 -25.66 -2.56
CA LYS A 239 -1.67 -24.55 -3.49
C LYS A 239 -2.57 -24.75 -4.70
N GLY A 240 -3.17 -23.68 -5.18
CA GLY A 240 -4.02 -23.72 -6.37
C GLY A 240 -5.10 -22.68 -6.37
N TYR A 241 -6.08 -22.88 -7.25
CA TYR A 241 -7.23 -21.99 -7.37
C TYR A 241 -8.55 -22.74 -7.53
N GLN A 242 -9.63 -22.07 -7.13
CA GLN A 242 -11.01 -22.53 -7.34
C GLN A 242 -11.90 -21.34 -7.76
N VAL A 243 -12.74 -21.57 -8.77
CA VAL A 243 -13.76 -20.62 -9.21
C VAL A 243 -15.09 -21.00 -8.56
N CYS A 244 -15.69 -20.06 -7.86
CA CYS A 244 -16.84 -20.29 -7.00
C CYS A 244 -18.07 -19.52 -7.49
N SER A 245 -19.25 -20.12 -7.31
CA SER A 245 -20.52 -19.38 -7.39
C SER A 245 -20.58 -18.31 -6.27
N PRO A 246 -21.43 -17.28 -6.38
CA PRO A 246 -21.58 -16.29 -5.32
C PRO A 246 -21.93 -16.89 -3.95
N LYS A 247 -22.74 -17.97 -3.92
CA LYS A 247 -23.12 -18.66 -2.68
C LYS A 247 -21.94 -19.40 -2.09
N ASP A 248 -21.27 -20.24 -2.85
CA ASP A 248 -20.13 -21.03 -2.37
C ASP A 248 -18.99 -20.11 -1.93
N PHE A 249 -18.82 -18.96 -2.60
CA PHE A 249 -17.80 -17.98 -2.22
C PHE A 249 -18.07 -17.37 -0.85
N ASN A 250 -19.33 -17.10 -0.49
CA ASN A 250 -19.69 -16.62 0.85
C ASN A 250 -19.31 -17.64 1.93
N ASP A 251 -19.58 -18.93 1.69
CA ASP A 251 -19.24 -20.01 2.61
C ASP A 251 -17.71 -20.16 2.76
N ILE A 252 -16.98 -20.03 1.65
CA ILE A 252 -15.52 -20.06 1.66
C ILE A 252 -14.95 -18.84 2.40
N VAL A 253 -15.49 -17.65 2.20
CA VAL A 253 -15.10 -16.45 2.95
C VAL A 253 -15.35 -16.67 4.44
N TYR A 254 -16.55 -17.12 4.82
CA TYR A 254 -16.89 -17.42 6.21
C TYR A 254 -15.88 -18.40 6.84
N ASN A 255 -15.61 -19.52 6.18
CA ASN A 255 -14.69 -20.54 6.71
C ASN A 255 -13.26 -20.02 6.86
N ASN A 256 -12.73 -19.27 5.88
CA ASN A 256 -11.37 -18.75 5.95
C ASN A 256 -11.20 -17.68 7.05
N PHE A 257 -12.24 -16.90 7.34
CA PHE A 257 -12.14 -15.87 8.39
C PHE A 257 -12.50 -16.41 9.79
N ASN A 258 -13.10 -17.59 9.90
CA ASN A 258 -13.28 -18.32 11.17
C ASN A 258 -12.16 -19.33 11.45
N ASP A 259 -11.12 -19.41 10.62
CA ASP A 259 -9.98 -20.28 10.82
C ASP A 259 -9.09 -19.74 11.97
N GLU A 260 -8.67 -20.63 12.87
CA GLU A 260 -7.77 -20.30 13.98
C GLU A 260 -6.43 -19.70 13.52
N ALA A 261 -5.99 -20.00 12.29
CA ALA A 261 -4.78 -19.44 11.71
C ALA A 261 -4.81 -17.90 11.64
N LEU A 262 -6.00 -17.30 11.54
CA LEU A 262 -6.15 -15.83 11.54
C LEU A 262 -5.74 -15.19 12.87
N THR A 263 -5.82 -15.91 13.98
CA THR A 263 -5.43 -15.42 15.30
C THR A 263 -3.92 -15.20 15.43
N THR A 264 -3.14 -15.96 14.66
CA THR A 264 -1.66 -15.90 14.66
C THR A 264 -1.08 -15.27 13.41
N ASN A 265 -1.84 -15.24 12.30
CA ASN A 265 -1.40 -14.70 11.01
C ASN A 265 -2.52 -13.88 10.35
N VAL A 266 -2.46 -12.58 10.45
CA VAL A 266 -3.45 -11.66 9.89
C VAL A 266 -3.38 -11.61 8.35
N ASP A 267 -2.24 -11.97 7.77
CA ASP A 267 -2.07 -12.13 6.33
C ASP A 267 -2.54 -13.53 5.83
N TYR A 268 -3.20 -14.34 6.71
CA TYR A 268 -3.73 -15.66 6.34
C TYR A 268 -4.80 -15.56 5.25
N ALA A 269 -5.77 -14.67 5.36
CA ALA A 269 -6.85 -14.51 4.37
C ALA A 269 -7.18 -13.04 4.12
N LYS A 270 -7.49 -12.70 2.87
CA LYS A 270 -7.94 -11.37 2.48
C LYS A 270 -8.91 -11.41 1.31
N VAL A 271 -10.04 -10.70 1.43
CA VAL A 271 -10.92 -10.47 0.28
C VAL A 271 -10.41 -9.28 -0.53
N ILE A 272 -10.33 -9.45 -1.84
CA ILE A 272 -9.88 -8.40 -2.77
C ILE A 272 -11.00 -8.12 -3.78
N SER A 273 -11.37 -6.86 -3.86
CA SER A 273 -12.43 -6.35 -4.71
C SER A 273 -11.94 -5.12 -5.48
N TYR A 274 -12.81 -4.49 -6.27
CA TYR A 274 -12.43 -3.27 -7.01
C TYR A 274 -13.07 -2.02 -6.42
N THR A 275 -14.37 -2.06 -6.19
CA THR A 275 -15.12 -0.90 -5.73
C THR A 275 -15.10 -0.77 -4.20
N ASN A 276 -15.03 0.47 -3.71
CA ASN A 276 -15.14 0.73 -2.28
C ASN A 276 -16.47 0.24 -1.68
N ALA A 277 -17.55 0.23 -2.48
CA ALA A 277 -18.86 -0.27 -2.06
C ALA A 277 -18.80 -1.77 -1.73
N ASN A 278 -18.20 -2.58 -2.63
CA ASN A 278 -18.04 -4.02 -2.41
C ASN A 278 -17.04 -4.32 -1.29
N VAL A 279 -15.94 -3.56 -1.19
CA VAL A 279 -15.03 -3.67 -0.03
C VAL A 279 -15.78 -3.45 1.28
N SER A 280 -16.62 -2.41 1.37
CA SER A 280 -17.42 -2.13 2.58
C SER A 280 -18.44 -3.24 2.86
N MET A 281 -19.08 -3.80 1.81
CA MET A 281 -20.00 -4.93 1.93
C MET A 281 -19.28 -6.18 2.50
N TRP A 282 -18.11 -6.52 1.93
CA TRP A 282 -17.32 -7.67 2.40
C TRP A 282 -16.78 -7.46 3.81
N ASN A 283 -16.29 -6.27 4.13
CA ASN A 283 -15.85 -5.93 5.48
C ASN A 283 -16.98 -6.11 6.50
N LYS A 284 -18.20 -5.62 6.19
CA LYS A 284 -19.37 -5.78 7.05
C LYS A 284 -19.79 -7.25 7.17
N PHE A 285 -19.83 -8.00 6.06
CA PHE A 285 -20.17 -9.42 6.05
C PHE A 285 -19.22 -10.22 6.94
N ILE A 286 -17.92 -10.07 6.76
CA ILE A 286 -16.91 -10.80 7.51
C ILE A 286 -16.98 -10.39 8.99
N ARG A 287 -16.99 -9.09 9.30
CA ARG A 287 -17.05 -8.60 10.67
C ARG A 287 -18.26 -9.19 11.43
N ASN A 288 -19.43 -9.18 10.80
CA ASN A 288 -20.65 -9.73 11.41
C ASN A 288 -20.57 -11.25 11.62
N SER A 289 -19.72 -11.94 10.85
CA SER A 289 -19.56 -13.39 10.96
C SER A 289 -18.58 -13.82 12.06
N ILE A 290 -17.55 -12.98 12.35
CA ILE A 290 -16.45 -13.38 13.24
C ILE A 290 -16.35 -12.57 14.53
N ILE A 291 -16.92 -11.36 14.57
CA ILE A 291 -16.87 -10.50 15.75
C ILE A 291 -18.19 -10.57 16.51
N ALA A 292 -18.13 -11.08 17.73
CA ALA A 292 -19.28 -11.08 18.62
C ALA A 292 -19.77 -9.64 18.88
N GLU A 293 -21.09 -9.44 18.90
CA GLU A 293 -21.73 -8.14 19.15
C GLU A 293 -21.42 -7.05 18.11
N SER A 294 -20.96 -7.43 16.91
CA SER A 294 -20.68 -6.51 15.81
C SER A 294 -21.90 -5.70 15.35
N ASP A 295 -23.10 -6.17 15.64
CA ASP A 295 -24.39 -5.52 15.40
C ASP A 295 -24.70 -4.41 16.42
N LYS A 296 -24.11 -4.46 17.63
CA LYS A 296 -24.34 -3.50 18.71
C LYS A 296 -23.42 -2.30 18.68
N SER A 297 -22.24 -2.42 18.07
CA SER A 297 -21.24 -1.34 18.02
C SER A 297 -20.51 -1.32 16.68
N ILE A 298 -20.21 -0.12 16.19
CA ILE A 298 -19.40 0.07 14.98
C ILE A 298 -17.91 -0.29 15.18
N LEU A 299 -17.48 -0.40 16.42
CA LEU A 299 -16.12 -0.84 16.78
C LEU A 299 -16.17 -1.72 18.01
N THR A 300 -15.36 -2.76 18.01
CA THR A 300 -15.20 -3.68 19.14
C THR A 300 -13.73 -4.05 19.31
N LYS A 301 -13.39 -4.56 20.49
CA LYS A 301 -12.07 -5.15 20.71
C LYS A 301 -11.83 -6.28 19.69
N ASN A 302 -10.60 -6.40 19.21
CA ASN A 302 -10.14 -7.33 18.19
C ASN A 302 -10.61 -7.03 16.74
N ASP A 303 -11.36 -5.94 16.50
CA ASP A 303 -11.58 -5.49 15.12
C ASP A 303 -10.24 -5.25 14.41
N LEU A 304 -10.15 -5.75 13.19
CA LEU A 304 -9.03 -5.49 12.28
C LEU A 304 -9.28 -4.20 11.53
N ILE A 305 -8.41 -3.23 11.69
CA ILE A 305 -8.53 -1.87 11.12
C ILE A 305 -7.35 -1.60 10.19
N ILE A 306 -7.62 -1.01 9.03
CA ILE A 306 -6.60 -0.46 8.13
C ILE A 306 -6.64 1.06 8.13
N SER A 307 -5.47 1.70 8.14
CA SER A 307 -5.39 3.16 8.08
C SER A 307 -5.28 3.69 6.65
N TYR A 308 -5.96 4.83 6.41
CA TYR A 308 -5.86 5.62 5.17
C TYR A 308 -5.08 6.92 5.39
N VAL A 309 -4.63 7.18 6.63
CA VAL A 309 -3.92 8.40 7.01
C VAL A 309 -2.64 8.06 7.77
N THR A 310 -1.71 8.99 7.82
CA THR A 310 -0.59 8.97 8.76
C THR A 310 -0.91 9.93 9.89
N ILE A 311 -0.88 9.45 11.14
CA ILE A 311 -1.09 10.28 12.34
C ILE A 311 0.24 10.36 13.07
N VAL A 312 0.62 11.58 13.41
CA VAL A 312 1.84 11.88 14.19
C VAL A 312 1.49 12.54 15.52
N ASN A 313 2.31 12.33 16.53
CA ASN A 313 2.20 13.06 17.80
C ASN A 313 2.83 14.47 17.68
N GLU A 314 2.76 15.24 18.74
CA GLU A 314 3.36 16.58 18.85
C GLU A 314 4.89 16.60 18.70
N PHE A 315 5.56 15.48 18.96
CA PHE A 315 7.00 15.28 18.72
C PHE A 315 7.30 14.83 17.27
N ASN A 316 6.28 14.73 16.42
CA ASN A 316 6.37 14.26 15.04
C ASN A 316 6.71 12.76 14.89
N ASP A 317 6.50 11.96 15.95
CA ASP A 317 6.60 10.50 15.87
C ASP A 317 5.32 9.93 15.24
N CYS A 318 5.50 8.96 14.38
CA CYS A 318 4.38 8.33 13.65
C CYS A 318 3.65 7.34 14.57
N ILE A 319 2.41 7.69 14.98
CA ILE A 319 1.54 6.82 15.79
C ILE A 319 0.80 5.81 14.92
N ILE A 320 0.18 6.30 13.84
CA ILE A 320 -0.54 5.50 12.86
C ILE A 320 0.09 5.72 11.49
N LYS A 321 0.38 4.63 10.78
CA LYS A 321 1.00 4.66 9.46
C LYS A 321 -0.05 4.37 8.39
N ASN A 322 -0.07 5.17 7.35
CA ASN A 322 -0.95 4.91 6.20
C ASN A 322 -0.68 3.53 5.57
N SER A 323 -1.73 2.83 5.24
CA SER A 323 -1.75 1.47 4.66
C SER A 323 -1.23 0.35 5.58
N GLU A 324 -1.01 0.64 6.86
CA GLU A 324 -0.74 -0.38 7.87
C GLU A 324 -2.04 -0.85 8.53
N GLU A 325 -2.01 -2.08 9.01
CA GLU A 325 -3.13 -2.76 9.65
C GLU A 325 -2.90 -2.83 11.16
N TYR A 326 -3.98 -2.69 11.90
CA TYR A 326 -4.01 -2.63 13.36
C TYR A 326 -5.14 -3.46 13.92
N ILE A 327 -4.94 -4.01 15.11
CA ILE A 327 -6.01 -4.61 15.92
C ILE A 327 -6.43 -3.62 17.00
N ILE A 328 -7.72 -3.51 17.27
CA ILE A 328 -8.22 -2.77 18.41
C ILE A 328 -7.87 -3.55 19.68
N HIS A 329 -6.93 -2.99 20.45
CA HIS A 329 -6.48 -3.56 21.71
C HIS A 329 -7.45 -3.22 22.86
N ASP A 330 -7.89 -1.95 22.90
CA ASP A 330 -8.79 -1.44 23.93
C ASP A 330 -9.72 -0.38 23.35
N ILE A 331 -10.95 -0.33 23.84
CA ILE A 331 -12.00 0.58 23.37
C ILE A 331 -12.94 0.96 24.50
N GLN A 332 -13.32 2.22 24.57
CA GLN A 332 -14.35 2.72 25.46
C GLN A 332 -15.19 3.80 24.78
N ASN A 333 -16.48 3.86 25.13
CA ASN A 333 -17.34 4.97 24.71
C ASN A 333 -16.82 6.27 25.30
N TYR A 334 -16.83 7.34 24.50
CA TYR A 334 -16.30 8.62 24.90
C TYR A 334 -17.07 9.77 24.28
N VAL A 335 -17.26 10.84 25.05
CA VAL A 335 -17.84 12.10 24.58
C VAL A 335 -16.78 13.17 24.69
N ASP A 336 -16.33 13.69 23.56
CA ASP A 336 -15.27 14.70 23.49
C ASP A 336 -15.83 16.13 23.43
N SER A 337 -15.48 16.95 24.40
CA SER A 337 -15.93 18.36 24.50
C SER A 337 -14.87 19.38 24.01
N ARG A 338 -13.75 18.92 23.45
CA ARG A 338 -12.62 19.79 23.03
C ARG A 338 -13.01 20.81 21.98
N TYR A 339 -13.84 20.38 21.02
CA TYR A 339 -14.24 21.21 19.89
C TYR A 339 -15.73 21.59 19.92
N ASP A 340 -16.51 20.95 20.76
CA ASP A 340 -17.93 21.23 20.96
C ASP A 340 -18.32 21.09 22.43
N LYS A 341 -18.86 22.15 23.05
CA LYS A 341 -19.27 22.13 24.46
C LYS A 341 -20.35 21.07 24.78
N GLN A 342 -21.19 20.74 23.84
CA GLN A 342 -22.19 19.67 23.99
C GLN A 342 -21.61 18.28 23.78
N GLY A 343 -20.37 18.21 23.26
CA GLY A 343 -19.61 17.00 23.06
C GLY A 343 -19.92 16.28 21.74
N LEU A 344 -18.88 15.69 21.17
CA LEU A 344 -18.97 14.77 20.03
C LEU A 344 -18.89 13.35 20.59
N LYS A 345 -19.87 12.52 20.31
CA LYS A 345 -19.86 11.11 20.72
C LYS A 345 -18.91 10.31 19.83
N GLY A 346 -18.27 9.33 20.43
CA GLY A 346 -17.35 8.43 19.72
C GLY A 346 -16.72 7.43 20.65
N PHE A 347 -15.53 7.00 20.27
CA PHE A 347 -14.80 5.97 20.98
C PHE A 347 -13.36 6.45 21.21
N GLN A 348 -12.82 6.23 22.41
CA GLN A 348 -11.38 6.22 22.63
C GLN A 348 -10.86 4.82 22.36
N VAL A 349 -9.94 4.71 21.41
CA VAL A 349 -9.41 3.44 20.92
C VAL A 349 -7.90 3.40 21.03
N ARG A 350 -7.36 2.31 21.55
CA ARG A 350 -5.94 2.00 21.50
C ARG A 350 -5.71 0.91 20.47
N PHE A 351 -4.77 1.15 19.59
CA PHE A 351 -4.41 0.22 18.53
C PHE A 351 -3.11 -0.52 18.83
N GLN A 352 -3.01 -1.74 18.37
CA GLN A 352 -1.77 -2.50 18.30
C GLN A 352 -1.46 -2.83 16.84
N ALA A 353 -0.26 -2.48 16.38
CA ALA A 353 0.17 -2.85 15.04
C ALA A 353 0.34 -4.37 14.95
N ILE A 354 -0.15 -4.96 13.85
CA ILE A 354 -0.18 -6.41 13.64
C ILE A 354 1.22 -7.04 13.63
N HIS A 355 2.19 -6.35 13.05
CA HIS A 355 3.56 -6.85 12.91
C HIS A 355 4.48 -6.47 14.08
N GLY A 356 3.92 -6.36 15.26
CA GLY A 356 4.62 -5.97 16.47
C GLY A 356 4.70 -4.46 16.63
N GLY A 357 4.76 -3.99 17.86
CA GLY A 357 4.81 -2.58 18.19
C GLY A 357 4.15 -2.30 19.54
N GLU A 358 4.41 -1.12 20.04
CA GLU A 358 3.76 -0.62 21.24
C GLU A 358 2.29 -0.34 20.97
N ILE A 359 1.47 -0.48 22.01
CA ILE A 359 0.06 -0.07 21.96
C ILE A 359 0.03 1.46 21.89
N THR A 360 -0.77 2.00 20.98
CA THR A 360 -0.86 3.46 20.79
C THR A 360 -1.44 4.15 22.01
N LEU A 361 -1.20 5.45 22.12
CA LEU A 361 -2.02 6.32 22.96
C LEU A 361 -3.47 6.28 22.48
N PRO A 362 -4.46 6.58 23.35
CA PRO A 362 -5.86 6.61 22.94
C PRO A 362 -6.09 7.61 21.80
N LEU A 363 -6.75 7.16 20.73
CA LEU A 363 -7.19 7.98 19.61
C LEU A 363 -8.71 8.09 19.60
N PHE A 364 -9.24 9.24 19.19
CA PHE A 364 -10.69 9.47 19.15
C PHE A 364 -11.25 9.14 17.76
N ILE A 365 -12.20 8.19 17.74
CA ILE A 365 -12.96 7.82 16.52
C ILE A 365 -14.40 8.26 16.70
N LEU A 366 -14.88 9.04 15.72
CA LEU A 366 -16.22 9.60 15.75
C LEU A 366 -17.28 8.52 15.55
N ASP A 367 -18.35 8.54 16.33
CA ASP A 367 -19.53 7.70 16.11
C ASP A 367 -20.36 8.24 14.94
N HIS A 368 -20.22 7.62 13.80
CA HIS A 368 -20.95 8.00 12.59
C HIS A 368 -22.41 7.52 12.57
N THR A 369 -22.86 6.78 13.57
CA THR A 369 -24.27 6.38 13.73
C THR A 369 -25.08 7.39 14.52
N ASP A 370 -24.43 8.27 15.31
CA ASP A 370 -25.08 9.35 16.02
C ASP A 370 -25.27 10.57 15.09
N ALA A 371 -26.52 10.77 14.63
CA ALA A 371 -26.85 11.82 13.67
C ALA A 371 -26.48 13.23 14.16
N TYR A 372 -26.63 13.52 15.46
CA TYR A 372 -26.25 14.79 16.05
C TYR A 372 -24.74 15.02 15.93
N THR A 373 -23.94 14.02 16.32
CA THR A 373 -22.48 14.09 16.24
C THR A 373 -22.00 14.33 14.81
N ILE A 374 -22.59 13.66 13.82
CA ILE A 374 -22.26 13.88 12.41
C ILE A 374 -22.61 15.30 11.96
N GLN A 375 -23.81 15.78 12.29
CA GLN A 375 -24.20 17.14 11.94
C GLN A 375 -23.25 18.18 12.55
N ARG A 376 -22.88 18.04 13.82
CA ARG A 376 -21.95 18.93 14.52
C ARG A 376 -20.54 18.88 13.93
N TYR A 377 -20.01 17.67 13.66
CA TYR A 377 -18.71 17.51 12.99
C TYR A 377 -18.65 18.26 11.65
N VAL A 378 -19.70 18.14 10.82
CA VAL A 378 -19.80 18.82 9.54
C VAL A 378 -19.88 20.33 9.71
N GLN A 379 -20.67 20.84 10.67
CA GLN A 379 -20.79 22.27 10.96
C GLN A 379 -19.44 22.87 11.41
N ILE A 380 -18.75 22.20 12.34
CA ILE A 380 -17.44 22.64 12.83
C ILE A 380 -16.43 22.63 11.70
N SER A 381 -16.38 21.55 10.90
CA SER A 381 -15.47 21.42 9.76
C SER A 381 -15.68 22.54 8.74
N ASN A 382 -16.92 22.78 8.31
CA ASN A 382 -17.25 23.82 7.34
C ASN A 382 -16.93 25.23 7.88
N SER A 383 -17.26 25.51 9.15
CA SER A 383 -16.92 26.79 9.80
C SER A 383 -15.41 27.03 9.84
N MET A 384 -14.61 26.01 10.17
CA MET A 384 -13.15 26.13 10.16
C MET A 384 -12.59 26.33 8.75
N ILE A 385 -13.13 25.62 7.76
CA ILE A 385 -12.75 25.79 6.33
C ILE A 385 -13.06 27.20 5.85
N GLU A 386 -14.24 27.70 6.11
CA GLU A 386 -14.62 29.07 5.72
C GLU A 386 -13.77 30.13 6.41
N ALA A 387 -13.57 29.96 7.73
CA ALA A 387 -12.68 30.85 8.48
C ALA A 387 -11.24 30.87 7.90
N ALA A 388 -10.73 29.71 7.46
CA ALA A 388 -9.41 29.63 6.84
C ALA A 388 -9.39 30.27 5.44
N LYS A 389 -10.45 30.11 4.64
CA LYS A 389 -10.56 30.72 3.30
C LYS A 389 -10.64 32.24 3.37
N LEU A 390 -11.40 32.78 4.31
CA LEU A 390 -11.61 34.21 4.51
C LEU A 390 -10.46 34.89 5.26
N ALA A 391 -9.57 34.15 5.86
CA ALA A 391 -8.48 34.68 6.67
C ALA A 391 -7.48 35.50 5.82
N ARG A 392 -6.95 36.58 6.41
CA ARG A 392 -5.83 37.35 5.86
C ARG A 392 -4.58 36.46 5.74
N ALA A 393 -3.70 36.80 4.78
CA ALA A 393 -2.53 35.98 4.43
C ALA A 393 -1.65 35.61 5.66
N ASN A 394 -1.48 36.52 6.60
CA ASN A 394 -0.65 36.32 7.80
C ASN A 394 -1.19 35.29 8.81
N ILE A 395 -2.51 35.07 8.86
CA ILE A 395 -3.14 34.13 9.80
C ILE A 395 -3.77 32.93 9.10
N ARG A 396 -3.82 32.92 7.76
CA ARG A 396 -4.45 31.83 6.97
C ARG A 396 -3.84 30.47 7.26
N ALA A 397 -2.53 30.39 7.31
CA ALA A 397 -1.81 29.16 7.61
C ALA A 397 -2.12 28.60 9.01
N GLU A 398 -2.37 29.46 10.00
CA GLU A 398 -2.77 29.06 11.35
C GLU A 398 -4.19 28.49 11.35
N LYS A 399 -5.13 29.15 10.65
CA LYS A 399 -6.52 28.65 10.53
C LYS A 399 -6.59 27.31 9.85
N TRP A 400 -5.80 27.09 8.78
CA TRP A 400 -5.69 25.78 8.16
C TRP A 400 -5.10 24.74 9.12
N ARG A 401 -4.06 25.07 9.87
CA ARG A 401 -3.50 24.17 10.89
C ARG A 401 -4.57 23.75 11.91
N SER A 402 -5.37 24.68 12.41
CA SER A 402 -6.46 24.38 13.36
C SER A 402 -7.47 23.39 12.77
N TYR A 403 -7.88 23.57 11.50
CA TYR A 403 -8.77 22.64 10.82
C TYR A 403 -8.15 21.24 10.68
N TYR A 404 -6.89 21.15 10.31
CA TYR A 404 -6.23 19.85 10.15
C TYR A 404 -6.00 19.15 11.49
N SER A 405 -5.67 19.87 12.54
CA SER A 405 -5.59 19.32 13.88
C SER A 405 -6.94 18.75 14.34
N PHE A 406 -8.05 19.43 14.02
CA PHE A 406 -9.39 18.91 14.27
C PHE A 406 -9.65 17.62 13.46
N LYS A 407 -9.33 17.60 12.16
CA LYS A 407 -9.51 16.46 11.28
C LYS A 407 -8.66 15.25 11.68
N GLU A 408 -7.41 15.48 12.08
CA GLU A 408 -6.51 14.43 12.53
C GLU A 408 -6.89 13.89 13.91
N TYR A 409 -7.54 14.70 14.71
CA TYR A 409 -8.08 14.30 16.02
C TYR A 409 -9.37 13.49 15.89
N CYS A 410 -10.33 13.94 15.10
CA CYS A 410 -11.61 13.29 14.88
C CYS A 410 -11.53 12.29 13.73
N LEU A 411 -11.12 11.05 14.01
CA LEU A 411 -10.96 10.02 12.99
C LEU A 411 -12.33 9.48 12.52
N LEU A 412 -12.44 9.21 11.23
CA LEU A 412 -13.67 8.74 10.59
C LEU A 412 -13.50 7.31 10.06
N LEU A 413 -14.50 6.45 10.27
CA LEU A 413 -14.60 5.12 9.67
C LEU A 413 -15.31 5.11 8.31
N VAL A 414 -16.06 6.16 8.00
CA VAL A 414 -16.84 6.28 6.77
C VAL A 414 -16.61 7.63 6.11
N ASN A 415 -16.84 7.71 4.81
CA ASN A 415 -16.89 9.00 4.12
C ASN A 415 -18.19 9.71 4.53
N ILE A 416 -18.07 10.95 4.99
CA ILE A 416 -19.23 11.78 5.31
C ILE A 416 -19.48 12.74 4.14
N MET A 417 -20.66 12.63 3.53
CA MET A 417 -21.14 13.51 2.47
C MET A 417 -22.42 14.21 2.96
N THR A 418 -22.49 15.51 2.77
CA THR A 418 -23.70 16.26 3.08
C THR A 418 -24.41 16.70 1.81
N PRO A 419 -25.76 16.63 1.76
CA PRO A 419 -26.53 16.96 0.55
C PRO A 419 -26.26 18.36 -0.03
N ASN A 420 -25.90 19.30 0.83
CA ASN A 420 -25.70 20.71 0.47
C ASN A 420 -24.23 21.15 0.47
N SER A 421 -23.28 20.24 0.71
CA SER A 421 -21.86 20.56 0.73
C SER A 421 -21.14 19.88 -0.44
N LYS A 422 -20.32 20.66 -1.14
CA LYS A 422 -19.36 20.11 -2.11
C LYS A 422 -18.20 19.39 -1.42
N ASN A 423 -18.11 19.46 -0.11
CA ASN A 423 -17.04 18.87 0.67
C ASN A 423 -17.37 17.42 1.01
N VAL A 424 -16.46 16.52 0.68
CA VAL A 424 -16.46 15.13 1.11
C VAL A 424 -15.43 14.98 2.22
N PHE A 425 -15.87 14.59 3.41
CA PHE A 425 -14.96 14.28 4.51
C PHE A 425 -14.56 12.80 4.40
N ALA A 426 -13.36 12.56 3.89
CA ALA A 426 -12.87 11.22 3.65
C ALA A 426 -12.60 10.47 4.96
N ARG A 427 -12.91 9.17 4.97
CA ARG A 427 -12.59 8.27 6.08
C ARG A 427 -11.09 8.25 6.37
N SER A 428 -10.75 8.15 7.64
CA SER A 428 -9.36 8.00 8.13
C SER A 428 -8.97 6.54 8.29
N LEU A 429 -9.94 5.69 8.62
CA LEU A 429 -9.81 4.28 8.93
C LEU A 429 -10.90 3.47 8.21
N ASP A 430 -10.69 2.16 8.06
CA ASP A 430 -11.71 1.20 7.63
C ASP A 430 -11.42 -0.16 8.26
N TYR A 431 -12.36 -1.11 8.16
CA TYR A 431 -12.06 -2.49 8.50
C TYR A 431 -11.07 -3.08 7.49
N GLY A 432 -10.22 -3.97 7.96
CA GLY A 432 -9.10 -4.50 7.19
C GLY A 432 -9.30 -5.91 6.62
N PHE A 433 -10.53 -6.47 6.64
CA PHE A 433 -10.80 -7.83 6.14
C PHE A 433 -10.85 -7.90 4.62
N ALA A 434 -11.31 -6.84 3.98
CA ALA A 434 -11.38 -6.70 2.54
C ALA A 434 -10.67 -5.43 2.07
N LEU A 435 -10.03 -5.49 0.90
CA LEU A 435 -9.27 -4.40 0.31
C LEU A 435 -9.61 -4.22 -1.17
N THR A 436 -9.39 -3.01 -1.69
CA THR A 436 -9.37 -2.84 -3.15
C THR A 436 -8.09 -3.43 -3.75
N ALA A 437 -8.15 -3.84 -5.03
CA ALA A 437 -6.97 -4.28 -5.77
C ALA A 437 -5.81 -3.25 -5.68
N HIS A 438 -6.10 -1.95 -5.78
CA HIS A 438 -5.10 -0.89 -5.60
C HIS A 438 -4.47 -0.91 -4.21
N LYS A 439 -5.28 -1.07 -3.16
CA LYS A 439 -4.80 -1.04 -1.77
C LYS A 439 -4.05 -2.31 -1.39
N SER A 440 -4.27 -3.42 -2.10
CA SER A 440 -3.56 -4.69 -1.88
C SER A 440 -2.15 -4.73 -2.50
N GLN A 441 -1.77 -3.73 -3.33
CA GLN A 441 -0.42 -3.66 -3.90
C GLN A 441 0.64 -3.64 -2.80
N GLY A 442 1.75 -4.34 -3.03
CA GLY A 442 2.82 -4.52 -2.03
C GLY A 442 2.47 -5.48 -0.88
N SER A 443 1.28 -6.10 -0.88
CA SER A 443 0.86 -7.11 0.11
C SER A 443 0.95 -8.51 -0.46
N THR A 444 1.03 -9.52 0.42
CA THR A 444 0.94 -10.95 0.06
C THR A 444 0.15 -11.66 1.16
N PHE A 445 -0.79 -12.50 0.78
CA PHE A 445 -1.66 -13.25 1.68
C PHE A 445 -1.54 -14.75 1.40
N ASP A 446 -1.71 -15.58 2.42
CA ASP A 446 -1.69 -17.03 2.21
C ASP A 446 -2.87 -17.46 1.34
N THR A 447 -4.07 -16.92 1.62
CA THR A 447 -5.28 -17.11 0.84
C THR A 447 -5.81 -15.78 0.33
N SER A 448 -6.00 -15.65 -0.97
CA SER A 448 -6.68 -14.51 -1.58
C SER A 448 -8.06 -14.91 -2.10
N LEU A 449 -9.08 -14.15 -1.70
CA LEU A 449 -10.45 -14.34 -2.12
C LEU A 449 -10.84 -13.16 -3.03
N VAL A 450 -10.92 -13.38 -4.33
CA VAL A 450 -11.05 -12.29 -5.33
C VAL A 450 -12.46 -12.23 -5.89
N ASP A 451 -13.12 -11.08 -5.73
CA ASP A 451 -14.41 -10.80 -6.36
C ASP A 451 -14.20 -10.36 -7.83
N VAL A 452 -14.06 -11.35 -8.71
CA VAL A 452 -13.85 -11.13 -10.14
C VAL A 452 -15.01 -10.39 -10.78
N ASN A 453 -16.24 -10.65 -10.31
CA ASN A 453 -17.41 -9.96 -10.84
C ASN A 453 -17.32 -8.44 -10.65
N ASP A 454 -16.92 -7.97 -9.47
CA ASP A 454 -16.77 -6.54 -9.18
C ASP A 454 -15.60 -5.91 -9.95
N ILE A 455 -14.57 -6.69 -10.29
CA ILE A 455 -13.41 -6.19 -11.05
C ILE A 455 -13.76 -6.05 -12.55
N VAL A 456 -14.58 -6.96 -13.08
CA VAL A 456 -14.87 -7.05 -14.51
C VAL A 456 -16.12 -6.26 -14.90
N PHE A 457 -17.13 -6.21 -14.03
CA PHE A 457 -18.43 -5.60 -14.32
C PHE A 457 -18.72 -4.42 -13.42
N ASP A 458 -19.41 -3.43 -13.97
CA ASP A 458 -19.92 -2.31 -13.21
C ASP A 458 -21.19 -2.68 -12.40
N LYS A 459 -21.72 -1.74 -11.63
CA LYS A 459 -22.94 -1.92 -10.82
C LYS A 459 -24.21 -2.26 -11.61
N TYR A 460 -24.18 -2.11 -12.93
CA TYR A 460 -25.28 -2.47 -13.83
C TYR A 460 -25.04 -3.80 -14.54
N GLY A 461 -23.94 -4.50 -14.24
CA GLY A 461 -23.55 -5.77 -14.86
C GLY A 461 -22.94 -5.59 -16.25
N GLN A 462 -22.54 -4.38 -16.63
CA GLN A 462 -21.85 -4.13 -17.89
C GLN A 462 -20.34 -4.26 -17.70
N PRO A 463 -19.63 -4.91 -18.66
CA PRO A 463 -18.17 -5.02 -18.56
C PRO A 463 -17.53 -3.63 -18.67
N TYR A 464 -16.49 -3.38 -17.87
CA TYR A 464 -15.69 -2.17 -18.03
C TYR A 464 -15.01 -2.13 -19.39
N ALA A 465 -14.99 -0.97 -20.03
CA ALA A 465 -14.55 -0.80 -21.42
C ALA A 465 -13.04 -0.99 -21.63
N ASP A 466 -12.19 -0.64 -20.63
CA ASP A 466 -10.73 -0.75 -20.75
C ASP A 466 -10.24 -2.14 -20.34
N ALA A 467 -10.09 -3.02 -21.35
CA ALA A 467 -9.61 -4.39 -21.15
C ALA A 467 -8.21 -4.46 -20.51
N GLU A 468 -7.32 -3.52 -20.85
CA GLU A 468 -5.98 -3.48 -20.27
C GLU A 468 -6.05 -3.17 -18.77
N GLU A 469 -6.85 -2.19 -18.38
CA GLU A 469 -7.02 -1.82 -16.97
C GLU A 469 -7.72 -2.93 -16.17
N VAL A 470 -8.75 -3.56 -16.71
CA VAL A 470 -9.43 -4.71 -16.09
C VAL A 470 -8.44 -5.85 -15.84
N ASN A 471 -7.64 -6.22 -16.84
CA ASN A 471 -6.65 -7.28 -16.70
C ASN A 471 -5.54 -6.92 -15.69
N ARG A 472 -5.13 -5.65 -15.60
CA ARG A 472 -4.19 -5.18 -14.56
C ARG A 472 -4.79 -5.29 -13.15
N ARG A 473 -6.08 -4.96 -12.97
CA ARG A 473 -6.79 -5.13 -11.68
C ARG A 473 -6.83 -6.60 -11.28
N LEU A 474 -7.19 -7.50 -12.22
CA LEU A 474 -7.19 -8.95 -12.00
C LEU A 474 -5.79 -9.47 -11.69
N TYR A 475 -4.78 -9.03 -12.44
CA TYR A 475 -3.39 -9.41 -12.21
C TYR A 475 -2.92 -9.02 -10.79
N VAL A 476 -3.17 -7.78 -10.37
CA VAL A 476 -2.82 -7.35 -9.02
C VAL A 476 -3.56 -8.19 -7.98
N ALA A 477 -4.87 -8.37 -8.10
CA ALA A 477 -5.67 -9.11 -7.13
C ALA A 477 -5.20 -10.58 -7.01
N CYS A 478 -5.03 -11.28 -8.14
CA CYS A 478 -4.62 -12.68 -8.16
C CYS A 478 -3.15 -12.88 -7.73
N SER A 479 -2.26 -11.91 -8.01
CA SER A 479 -0.85 -12.01 -7.64
C SER A 479 -0.58 -11.80 -6.15
N ARG A 480 -1.59 -11.46 -5.33
CA ARG A 480 -1.46 -11.34 -3.87
C ARG A 480 -1.46 -12.69 -3.17
N CYS A 481 -1.92 -13.73 -3.83
CA CYS A 481 -1.99 -15.09 -3.32
C CYS A 481 -0.60 -15.74 -3.18
N ARG A 482 -0.34 -16.36 -2.01
CA ARG A 482 0.83 -17.22 -1.80
C ARG A 482 0.49 -18.69 -2.05
N ASN A 483 -0.64 -19.15 -1.53
CA ASN A 483 -1.05 -20.54 -1.54
C ASN A 483 -2.34 -20.77 -2.32
N LYS A 484 -3.47 -20.28 -1.82
CA LYS A 484 -4.81 -20.57 -2.37
C LYS A 484 -5.50 -19.32 -2.90
N LEU A 485 -6.08 -19.44 -4.09
CA LEU A 485 -6.81 -18.37 -4.76
C LEU A 485 -8.25 -18.81 -5.00
N TYR A 486 -9.20 -18.12 -4.40
CA TYR A 486 -10.63 -18.33 -4.65
C TYR A 486 -11.18 -17.18 -5.48
N LEU A 487 -11.89 -17.51 -6.56
CA LEU A 487 -12.37 -16.57 -7.56
C LEU A 487 -13.90 -16.59 -7.58
N LYS A 488 -14.56 -15.52 -7.13
CA LYS A 488 -16.00 -15.35 -7.30
C LYS A 488 -16.28 -14.92 -8.73
N PHE A 489 -16.79 -15.83 -9.57
CA PHE A 489 -17.07 -15.54 -10.97
C PHE A 489 -18.28 -16.31 -11.49
N GLY A 490 -19.23 -15.60 -12.10
CA GLY A 490 -20.49 -16.12 -12.61
C GLY A 490 -21.70 -15.48 -11.93
N LYS A 491 -22.90 -15.94 -12.36
CA LYS A 491 -24.20 -15.49 -11.84
C LYS A 491 -24.61 -16.26 -10.59
#